data_34e46c8b5c339c8daf0f9a9af890bc5d
#
_entry.id   34e46c8b5c339c8daf0f9a9af890bc5d
#
_cell.length_a   1.000
_cell.length_b   1.000
_cell.length_c   1.000
_cell.angle_alpha   90.00
_cell.angle_beta   90.00
_cell.angle_gamma   90.00
#
_symmetry.space_group_name_H-M   'P 1'
#
loop_
_entity.id
_entity.type
_entity.pdbx_description
1 polymer ?
#
loop_
_entity_poly.entity_id
_entity_poly.type
_entity_poly.pdbx_seq_one_letter_code
_entity_poly.pdbx_strand_id
1 'polypeptide(L)'
;GQVSRSVARTLLLPYMGGVPLLVVDQDRRQEAVVVGSGGGIDVVTLLVAGFENIDAVEINPDFIDIVREQADYTGGIYNDHERVTVHEAEGRSFLRQREKRYDLVLMGLPIIKSVRNFGNHALTENYLFTHNAFTEYRRAMRDEGMMIVVAHYRNELLRLVSNALKSYQEDGIAIEEAMEHIVTIGDPLNPTLVLKQTPFTEQERRGFRTILETIPTRGQLNFVPGIRPAEYQNYQVNPELAAMAAGDLDLQGLAARADEDVSWISDNSPFFYQLS
;
A
#
# COMPACT_ATOMS: atom_id res chain seq x y z
N GLY A 1 -8.16 3.05 30.05
CA GLY A 1 -6.79 2.68 30.43
C GLY A 1 -5.85 2.95 29.27
N GLN A 2 -4.78 3.73 29.49
CA GLN A 2 -3.79 3.99 28.45
C GLN A 2 -3.06 2.66 28.12
N VAL A 3 -3.28 2.16 26.92
CA VAL A 3 -2.45 1.07 26.36
C VAL A 3 -1.05 1.62 26.14
N SER A 4 -0.02 0.98 26.70
CA SER A 4 1.35 1.44 26.48
C SER A 4 1.69 1.38 24.98
N ARG A 5 2.49 2.36 24.49
CA ARG A 5 2.92 2.40 23.08
C ARG A 5 3.55 1.07 22.61
N SER A 6 4.26 0.36 23.48
CA SER A 6 4.86 -0.94 23.15
C SER A 6 3.81 -2.02 22.91
N VAL A 7 2.75 -2.08 23.73
CA VAL A 7 1.65 -3.04 23.57
C VAL A 7 0.84 -2.72 22.32
N ALA A 8 0.53 -1.44 22.08
CA ALA A 8 -0.18 -1.01 20.88
C ALA A 8 0.62 -1.34 19.60
N ARG A 9 1.94 -1.12 19.58
CA ARG A 9 2.83 -1.53 18.48
C ARG A 9 2.79 -3.04 18.26
N THR A 10 2.83 -3.83 19.31
CA THR A 10 2.79 -5.30 19.21
C THR A 10 1.45 -5.82 18.68
N LEU A 11 0.35 -5.13 18.96
CA LEU A 11 -1.00 -5.56 18.57
C LEU A 11 -1.43 -5.06 17.18
N LEU A 12 -1.04 -3.84 16.81
CA LEU A 12 -1.54 -3.17 15.60
C LEU A 12 -0.59 -3.26 14.40
N LEU A 13 0.74 -3.19 14.64
CA LEU A 13 1.69 -3.20 13.54
C LEU A 13 1.79 -4.54 12.77
N PRO A 14 1.53 -5.72 13.35
CA PRO A 14 1.43 -6.95 12.57
C PRO A 14 0.16 -7.04 11.71
N TYR A 15 -0.75 -6.06 11.83
CA TYR A 15 -2.06 -6.11 11.17
C TYR A 15 -2.03 -5.34 9.85
N MET A 16 -2.38 -5.99 8.73
CA MET A 16 -2.46 -5.42 7.37
C MET A 16 -1.27 -4.48 7.05
N GLY A 17 -1.50 -3.30 6.47
CA GLY A 17 -0.49 -2.33 6.09
C GLY A 17 0.40 -1.75 7.22
N GLY A 18 0.25 -2.23 8.47
CA GLY A 18 1.04 -1.74 9.60
C GLY A 18 2.49 -2.23 9.65
N VAL A 19 2.77 -3.39 9.09
CA VAL A 19 4.12 -3.99 9.09
C VAL A 19 5.18 -3.08 8.46
N PRO A 20 4.96 -2.46 7.27
CA PRO A 20 5.94 -1.56 6.67
C PRO A 20 6.24 -0.32 7.51
N LEU A 21 5.34 0.09 8.40
CA LEU A 21 5.54 1.25 9.28
C LEU A 21 6.71 1.08 10.26
N LEU A 22 7.15 -0.17 10.49
CA LEU A 22 8.32 -0.46 11.30
C LEU A 22 9.63 0.03 10.67
N VAL A 23 9.65 0.22 9.36
CA VAL A 23 10.82 0.69 8.59
C VAL A 23 10.82 2.21 8.42
N VAL A 24 9.67 2.88 8.56
CA VAL A 24 9.59 4.34 8.46
C VAL A 24 10.31 5.00 9.64
N ASP A 25 11.32 5.80 9.35
CA ASP A 25 12.07 6.55 10.36
C ASP A 25 11.17 7.53 11.12
N GLN A 26 11.50 7.83 12.38
CA GLN A 26 10.65 8.67 13.24
C GLN A 26 10.55 10.12 12.75
N ASP A 27 11.60 10.67 12.19
CA ASP A 27 11.65 12.02 11.62
C ASP A 27 10.82 12.18 10.34
N ARG A 28 10.42 11.05 9.72
CA ARG A 28 9.55 10.99 8.54
C ARG A 28 8.09 10.66 8.89
N ARG A 29 7.65 10.90 10.12
CA ARG A 29 6.26 10.65 10.56
C ARG A 29 5.49 11.93 10.80
N GLN A 30 5.65 12.90 9.88
CA GLN A 30 5.03 14.22 10.00
C GLN A 30 3.64 14.23 9.35
N GLU A 31 3.54 13.86 8.08
CA GLU A 31 2.34 13.98 7.27
C GLU A 31 1.95 12.63 6.66
N ALA A 32 0.78 12.13 6.99
CA ALA A 32 0.25 10.92 6.39
C ALA A 32 -1.17 11.13 5.85
N VAL A 33 -1.55 10.29 4.88
CA VAL A 33 -2.93 10.21 4.40
C VAL A 33 -3.38 8.76 4.36
N VAL A 34 -4.61 8.52 4.81
CA VAL A 34 -5.33 7.25 4.67
C VAL A 34 -6.41 7.43 3.62
N VAL A 35 -6.36 6.65 2.55
CA VAL A 35 -7.39 6.63 1.50
C VAL A 35 -8.35 5.46 1.74
N GLY A 36 -9.64 5.77 1.83
CA GLY A 36 -10.66 4.81 2.23
C GLY A 36 -10.57 4.51 3.74
N SER A 37 -10.56 5.55 4.55
CA SER A 37 -10.32 5.44 6.00
C SER A 37 -11.41 4.67 6.76
N GLY A 38 -12.62 4.56 6.19
CA GLY A 38 -13.71 3.71 6.69
C GLY A 38 -13.92 3.80 8.21
N GLY A 39 -13.85 2.67 8.89
CA GLY A 39 -13.99 2.55 10.35
C GLY A 39 -12.79 3.07 11.17
N GLY A 40 -11.75 3.62 10.52
CA GLY A 40 -10.64 4.31 11.19
C GLY A 40 -9.51 3.44 11.71
N ILE A 41 -9.48 2.13 11.45
CA ILE A 41 -8.41 1.24 11.96
C ILE A 41 -7.03 1.66 11.45
N ASP A 42 -6.92 2.07 10.17
CA ASP A 42 -5.67 2.53 9.60
C ASP A 42 -5.24 3.87 10.21
N VAL A 43 -6.19 4.76 10.49
CA VAL A 43 -5.94 6.03 11.21
C VAL A 43 -5.37 5.75 12.60
N VAL A 44 -5.99 4.82 13.36
CA VAL A 44 -5.47 4.39 14.67
C VAL A 44 -4.07 3.80 14.53
N THR A 45 -3.83 3.00 13.51
CA THR A 45 -2.51 2.40 13.25
C THR A 45 -1.44 3.47 13.04
N LEU A 46 -1.74 4.53 12.27
CA LEU A 46 -0.83 5.66 12.06
C LEU A 46 -0.62 6.50 13.32
N LEU A 47 -1.67 6.73 14.11
CA LEU A 47 -1.57 7.40 15.40
C LEU A 47 -0.63 6.65 16.36
N VAL A 48 -0.75 5.33 16.42
CA VAL A 48 0.12 4.44 17.23
C VAL A 48 1.53 4.40 16.68
N ALA A 49 1.70 4.41 15.35
CA ALA A 49 2.99 4.53 14.70
C ALA A 49 3.68 5.87 14.98
N GLY A 50 2.92 6.90 15.40
CA GLY A 50 3.46 8.19 15.84
C GLY A 50 3.46 9.27 14.76
N PHE A 51 2.60 9.17 13.75
CA PHE A 51 2.39 10.27 12.80
C PHE A 51 1.76 11.48 13.48
N GLU A 52 2.23 12.66 13.10
CA GLU A 52 1.80 13.93 13.73
C GLU A 52 0.53 14.50 13.09
N ASN A 53 0.42 14.42 11.76
CA ASN A 53 -0.73 14.90 11.02
C ASN A 53 -1.23 13.78 10.10
N ILE A 54 -2.52 13.47 10.17
CA ILE A 54 -3.16 12.40 9.42
C ILE A 54 -4.40 12.94 8.72
N ASP A 55 -4.38 12.98 7.40
CA ASP A 55 -5.57 13.21 6.60
C ASP A 55 -6.33 11.88 6.41
N ALA A 56 -7.52 11.76 6.97
CA ALA A 56 -8.40 10.59 6.82
C ALA A 56 -9.41 10.89 5.71
N VAL A 57 -9.25 10.24 4.55
CA VAL A 57 -10.08 10.48 3.37
C VAL A 57 -11.06 9.33 3.19
N GLU A 58 -12.36 9.65 3.22
CA GLU A 58 -13.45 8.70 3.05
C GLU A 58 -14.49 9.29 2.08
N ILE A 59 -14.91 8.47 1.11
CA ILE A 59 -15.89 8.91 0.10
C ILE A 59 -17.34 8.80 0.61
N ASN A 60 -17.57 7.88 1.54
CA ASN A 60 -18.91 7.63 2.07
C ASN A 60 -19.14 8.41 3.39
N PRO A 61 -19.99 9.46 3.37
CA PRO A 61 -20.28 10.24 4.57
C PRO A 61 -20.94 9.41 5.68
N ASP A 62 -21.72 8.38 5.35
CA ASP A 62 -22.36 7.53 6.36
C ASP A 62 -21.32 6.80 7.23
N PHE A 63 -20.16 6.39 6.66
CA PHE A 63 -19.07 5.81 7.45
C PHE A 63 -18.45 6.84 8.38
N ILE A 64 -18.27 8.07 7.92
CA ILE A 64 -17.74 9.16 8.74
C ILE A 64 -18.67 9.41 9.92
N ASP A 65 -19.97 9.51 9.67
CA ASP A 65 -20.98 9.77 10.69
C ASP A 65 -21.07 8.61 11.70
N ILE A 66 -21.09 7.35 11.25
CA ILE A 66 -21.08 6.18 12.15
C ILE A 66 -19.85 6.21 13.08
N VAL A 67 -18.65 6.52 12.57
CA VAL A 67 -17.45 6.59 13.41
C VAL A 67 -17.54 7.74 14.43
N ARG A 68 -18.09 8.88 14.04
CA ARG A 68 -18.33 10.01 14.92
C ARG A 68 -19.35 9.71 16.03
N GLU A 69 -20.47 9.07 15.68
CA GLU A 69 -21.50 8.66 16.63
C GLU A 69 -21.00 7.64 17.65
N GLN A 70 -20.02 6.80 17.26
CA GLN A 70 -19.41 5.79 18.11
C GLN A 70 -18.15 6.29 18.83
N ALA A 71 -18.07 7.58 19.16
CA ALA A 71 -16.87 8.22 19.75
C ALA A 71 -16.34 7.50 21.00
N ASP A 72 -17.22 6.99 21.86
CA ASP A 72 -16.83 6.23 23.06
C ASP A 72 -16.07 4.93 22.71
N TYR A 73 -16.42 4.30 21.60
CA TYR A 73 -15.76 3.08 21.12
C TYR A 73 -14.52 3.39 20.28
N THR A 74 -14.60 4.37 19.39
CA THR A 74 -13.53 4.74 18.44
C THR A 74 -12.46 5.63 19.07
N GLY A 75 -12.69 6.11 20.31
CA GLY A 75 -11.80 7.06 20.98
C GLY A 75 -11.89 8.46 20.38
N GLY A 76 -12.98 8.77 19.64
CA GLY A 76 -13.22 10.08 19.07
C GLY A 76 -12.27 10.47 17.95
N ILE A 77 -11.68 9.50 17.23
CA ILE A 77 -10.66 9.76 16.19
C ILE A 77 -11.15 10.63 15.05
N TYR A 78 -12.49 10.69 14.79
CA TYR A 78 -13.11 11.56 13.79
C TYR A 78 -13.82 12.77 14.40
N ASN A 79 -13.72 12.97 15.74
CA ASN A 79 -14.33 14.05 16.49
C ASN A 79 -13.25 15.01 17.02
N ASP A 80 -12.79 15.93 16.20
CA ASP A 80 -11.83 16.99 16.58
C ASP A 80 -10.52 16.48 17.24
N HIS A 81 -10.03 15.30 16.81
CA HIS A 81 -8.75 14.77 17.27
C HIS A 81 -7.61 15.65 16.73
N GLU A 82 -6.72 16.16 17.62
CA GLU A 82 -5.68 17.14 17.30
C GLU A 82 -4.76 16.78 16.12
N ARG A 83 -4.57 15.48 15.84
CA ARG A 83 -3.69 14.95 14.79
C ARG A 83 -4.43 14.37 13.58
N VAL A 84 -5.76 14.41 13.55
CA VAL A 84 -6.56 13.78 12.49
C VAL A 84 -7.49 14.82 11.86
N THR A 85 -7.41 14.97 10.55
CA THR A 85 -8.37 15.75 9.77
C THR A 85 -9.15 14.81 8.87
N VAL A 86 -10.47 14.82 9.00
CA VAL A 86 -11.37 13.98 8.20
C VAL A 86 -11.84 14.74 6.97
N HIS A 87 -11.75 14.10 5.81
CA HIS A 87 -12.16 14.63 4.52
C HIS A 87 -13.20 13.72 3.87
N GLU A 88 -14.40 14.23 3.62
CA GLU A 88 -15.37 13.61 2.72
C GLU A 88 -14.95 13.89 1.29
N ALA A 89 -14.23 12.94 0.67
CA ALA A 89 -13.69 13.11 -0.67
C ALA A 89 -13.37 11.77 -1.35
N GLU A 90 -13.35 11.79 -2.69
CA GLU A 90 -12.80 10.68 -3.48
C GLU A 90 -11.26 10.72 -3.39
N GLY A 91 -10.66 9.57 -3.03
CA GLY A 91 -9.27 9.50 -2.62
C GLY A 91 -8.26 9.92 -3.69
N ARG A 92 -8.44 9.49 -4.95
CA ARG A 92 -7.56 9.89 -6.04
C ARG A 92 -7.64 11.38 -6.33
N SER A 93 -8.85 11.93 -6.41
CA SER A 93 -9.09 13.36 -6.65
C SER A 93 -8.49 14.20 -5.53
N PHE A 94 -8.55 13.71 -4.31
CA PHE A 94 -7.94 14.34 -3.14
C PHE A 94 -6.42 14.39 -3.27
N LEU A 95 -5.76 13.27 -3.61
CA LEU A 95 -4.30 13.20 -3.75
C LEU A 95 -3.78 13.97 -4.96
N ARG A 96 -4.50 13.96 -6.10
CA ARG A 96 -4.11 14.67 -7.33
C ARG A 96 -3.93 16.18 -7.13
N GLN A 97 -4.60 16.77 -6.16
CA GLN A 97 -4.50 18.20 -5.84
C GLN A 97 -3.32 18.55 -4.93
N ARG A 98 -2.49 17.55 -4.58
CA ARG A 98 -1.39 17.71 -3.62
C ARG A 98 -0.07 17.31 -4.28
N GLU A 99 0.96 18.05 -3.94
CA GLU A 99 2.31 17.81 -4.46
C GLU A 99 3.30 17.82 -3.30
N LYS A 100 4.16 16.79 -3.23
CA LYS A 100 5.24 16.62 -2.24
C LYS A 100 4.79 16.88 -0.79
N ARG A 101 3.59 16.43 -0.46
CA ARG A 101 3.00 16.70 0.86
C ARG A 101 3.26 15.58 1.86
N TYR A 102 3.08 14.33 1.46
CA TYR A 102 3.00 13.20 2.38
C TYR A 102 4.29 12.43 2.53
N ASP A 103 4.64 12.11 3.78
CA ASP A 103 5.65 11.13 4.13
C ASP A 103 5.10 9.71 3.94
N LEU A 104 3.77 9.53 4.10
CA LEU A 104 3.10 8.26 3.92
C LEU A 104 1.74 8.41 3.25
N VAL A 105 1.49 7.56 2.26
CA VAL A 105 0.15 7.28 1.69
C VAL A 105 -0.22 5.85 2.04
N LEU A 106 -1.31 5.64 2.77
CA LEU A 106 -1.80 4.32 3.15
C LEU A 106 -3.14 4.01 2.50
N MET A 107 -3.22 2.89 1.81
CA MET A 107 -4.46 2.31 1.28
C MET A 107 -4.63 0.90 1.83
N GLY A 108 -5.33 0.79 2.97
CA GLY A 108 -5.61 -0.46 3.66
C GLY A 108 -6.92 -1.07 3.22
N LEU A 109 -6.93 -1.91 2.17
CA LEU A 109 -8.13 -2.57 1.65
C LEU A 109 -9.28 -1.57 1.35
N PRO A 110 -9.07 -0.57 0.50
CA PRO A 110 -10.04 0.51 0.28
C PRO A 110 -11.37 0.05 -0.32
N ILE A 111 -11.48 -1.23 -0.72
CA ILE A 111 -12.70 -1.83 -1.27
C ILE A 111 -13.05 -3.11 -0.52
N ILE A 112 -14.26 -3.17 0.05
CA ILE A 112 -14.74 -4.30 0.84
C ILE A 112 -15.01 -5.52 -0.05
N LYS A 113 -14.56 -6.72 0.37
CA LYS A 113 -14.79 -8.00 -0.35
C LYS A 113 -16.26 -8.29 -0.66
N SER A 114 -17.20 -7.83 0.16
CA SER A 114 -18.63 -8.04 -0.05
C SER A 114 -19.17 -7.33 -1.30
N VAL A 115 -18.59 -6.20 -1.67
CA VAL A 115 -18.96 -5.50 -2.91
C VAL A 115 -18.56 -6.30 -4.15
N ARG A 116 -17.54 -7.18 -4.04
CA ARG A 116 -17.04 -8.04 -5.13
C ARG A 116 -17.91 -9.25 -5.42
N ASN A 117 -18.70 -9.72 -4.45
CA ASN A 117 -19.51 -10.96 -4.57
C ASN A 117 -20.84 -10.77 -5.32
N PHE A 118 -21.23 -9.56 -5.67
CA PHE A 118 -22.44 -9.28 -6.44
C PHE A 118 -22.19 -9.29 -7.96
N GLY A 119 -21.75 -10.43 -8.48
CA GLY A 119 -21.90 -10.92 -9.87
C GLY A 119 -21.41 -10.07 -11.06
N ASN A 120 -21.20 -8.75 -10.96
CA ASN A 120 -20.85 -7.87 -12.08
C ASN A 120 -19.67 -6.92 -11.81
N HIS A 121 -18.95 -7.07 -10.71
CA HIS A 121 -17.90 -6.11 -10.34
C HIS A 121 -16.59 -6.22 -11.14
N ALA A 122 -16.38 -7.31 -11.87
CA ALA A 122 -15.25 -7.43 -12.79
C ALA A 122 -15.24 -6.31 -13.84
N LEU A 123 -16.42 -5.82 -14.22
CA LEU A 123 -16.60 -4.72 -15.19
C LEU A 123 -16.81 -3.35 -14.51
N THR A 124 -16.68 -3.26 -13.17
CA THR A 124 -16.77 -1.97 -12.49
C THR A 124 -15.48 -1.19 -12.69
N GLU A 125 -15.62 0.01 -13.23
CA GLU A 125 -14.49 0.95 -13.38
C GLU A 125 -13.89 1.29 -12.03
N ASN A 126 -12.57 1.16 -11.93
CA ASN A 126 -11.82 1.48 -10.73
C ASN A 126 -10.60 2.31 -11.04
N TYR A 127 -10.76 3.60 -10.95
CA TYR A 127 -9.71 4.59 -11.25
C TYR A 127 -8.64 4.73 -10.16
N LEU A 128 -8.83 4.14 -8.98
CA LEU A 128 -7.85 4.20 -7.87
C LEU A 128 -6.56 3.44 -8.16
N PHE A 129 -6.59 2.42 -9.03
CA PHE A 129 -5.47 1.51 -9.20
C PHE A 129 -4.88 1.50 -10.61
N THR A 130 -5.22 2.47 -11.46
CA THR A 130 -4.58 2.62 -12.78
C THR A 130 -3.14 3.08 -12.66
N HIS A 131 -2.28 2.79 -13.65
CA HIS A 131 -0.91 3.32 -13.63
C HIS A 131 -0.88 4.86 -13.59
N ASN A 132 -1.90 5.52 -14.20
CA ASN A 132 -2.05 6.97 -14.13
C ASN A 132 -2.28 7.45 -12.69
N ALA A 133 -3.09 6.73 -11.91
CA ALA A 133 -3.29 7.02 -10.50
C ALA A 133 -2.00 6.86 -9.70
N PHE A 134 -1.21 5.82 -9.94
CA PHE A 134 0.09 5.65 -9.27
C PHE A 134 1.06 6.80 -9.56
N THR A 135 1.05 7.36 -10.79
CA THR A 135 1.83 8.56 -11.11
C THR A 135 1.39 9.76 -10.25
N GLU A 136 0.07 9.96 -10.10
CA GLU A 136 -0.49 11.03 -9.27
C GLU A 136 -0.15 10.84 -7.78
N TYR A 137 -0.22 9.61 -7.28
CA TYR A 137 0.13 9.29 -5.88
C TYR A 137 1.61 9.52 -5.58
N ARG A 138 2.49 9.12 -6.51
CA ARG A 138 3.93 9.38 -6.36
C ARG A 138 4.23 10.88 -6.30
N ARG A 139 3.53 11.72 -7.10
CA ARG A 139 3.66 13.18 -7.04
C ARG A 139 3.17 13.78 -5.71
N ALA A 140 2.16 13.18 -5.10
CA ALA A 140 1.64 13.63 -3.80
C ALA A 140 2.60 13.32 -2.64
N MET A 141 3.49 12.34 -2.80
CA MET A 141 4.50 11.98 -1.81
C MET A 141 5.69 12.95 -1.86
N ARG A 142 6.33 13.15 -0.73
CA ARG A 142 7.67 13.73 -0.62
C ARG A 142 8.69 12.81 -1.30
N ASP A 143 9.88 13.33 -1.60
CA ASP A 143 10.93 12.57 -2.31
C ASP A 143 11.26 11.24 -1.61
N GLU A 144 11.31 11.24 -0.27
CA GLU A 144 11.51 10.03 0.54
C GLU A 144 10.20 9.42 1.06
N GLY A 145 9.05 9.89 0.57
CA GLY A 145 7.75 9.41 0.97
C GLY A 145 7.51 7.97 0.54
N MET A 146 6.67 7.27 1.29
CA MET A 146 6.35 5.87 1.10
C MET A 146 4.85 5.71 0.85
N MET A 147 4.46 4.80 -0.04
CA MET A 147 3.09 4.38 -0.23
C MET A 147 2.95 2.91 0.14
N ILE A 148 1.90 2.59 0.88
CA ILE A 148 1.53 1.22 1.27
C ILE A 148 0.15 0.92 0.69
N VAL A 149 0.04 -0.15 -0.09
CA VAL A 149 -1.22 -0.64 -0.64
C VAL A 149 -1.42 -2.10 -0.23
N VAL A 150 -2.52 -2.39 0.45
CA VAL A 150 -2.88 -3.75 0.85
C VAL A 150 -3.83 -4.35 -0.20
N ALA A 151 -3.49 -5.53 -0.70
CA ALA A 151 -4.32 -6.30 -1.62
C ALA A 151 -5.08 -7.42 -0.87
N HIS A 152 -6.12 -7.99 -1.50
CA HIS A 152 -6.86 -9.09 -0.91
C HIS A 152 -6.23 -10.46 -1.19
N TYR A 153 -5.51 -10.60 -2.31
CA TYR A 153 -4.87 -11.85 -2.73
C TYR A 153 -3.77 -11.60 -3.77
N ARG A 154 -3.08 -12.70 -4.15
CA ARG A 154 -1.87 -12.70 -4.98
C ARG A 154 -1.99 -11.91 -6.29
N ASN A 155 -3.03 -12.18 -7.09
CA ASN A 155 -3.12 -11.59 -8.44
C ASN A 155 -3.48 -10.10 -8.40
N GLU A 156 -4.23 -9.65 -7.39
CA GLU A 156 -4.40 -8.21 -7.13
C GLU A 156 -3.06 -7.54 -6.81
N LEU A 157 -2.23 -8.15 -5.94
CA LEU A 157 -0.91 -7.61 -5.65
C LEU A 157 -0.05 -7.52 -6.91
N LEU A 158 -0.01 -8.56 -7.74
CA LEU A 158 0.77 -8.56 -8.97
C LEU A 158 0.27 -7.49 -9.95
N ARG A 159 -1.05 -7.27 -10.05
CA ARG A 159 -1.60 -6.18 -10.86
C ARG A 159 -1.25 -4.79 -10.28
N LEU A 160 -1.26 -4.62 -8.95
CA LEU A 160 -0.77 -3.38 -8.32
C LEU A 160 0.70 -3.14 -8.63
N VAL A 161 1.54 -4.17 -8.58
CA VAL A 161 2.96 -4.10 -8.98
C VAL A 161 3.08 -3.69 -10.44
N SER A 162 2.31 -4.31 -11.36
CA SER A 162 2.32 -3.97 -12.78
C SER A 162 1.95 -2.49 -13.01
N ASN A 163 0.92 -1.98 -12.33
CA ASN A 163 0.52 -0.58 -12.44
C ASN A 163 1.56 0.37 -11.85
N ALA A 164 2.15 0.04 -10.71
CA ALA A 164 3.22 0.82 -10.10
C ALA A 164 4.44 0.89 -11.03
N LEU A 165 4.94 -0.24 -11.52
CA LEU A 165 6.08 -0.31 -12.43
C LEU A 165 5.81 0.43 -13.73
N LYS A 166 4.60 0.29 -14.30
CA LYS A 166 4.21 1.04 -15.49
C LYS A 166 4.24 2.55 -15.25
N SER A 167 3.85 3.02 -14.06
CA SER A 167 3.92 4.44 -13.73
C SER A 167 5.35 4.98 -13.69
N TYR A 168 6.35 4.20 -13.25
CA TYR A 168 7.75 4.58 -13.32
C TYR A 168 8.27 4.56 -14.76
N GLN A 169 7.85 3.56 -15.56
CA GLN A 169 8.24 3.45 -16.96
C GLN A 169 7.74 4.64 -17.78
N GLU A 170 6.55 5.18 -17.49
CA GLU A 170 6.04 6.41 -18.14
C GLU A 170 6.88 7.65 -17.81
N ASP A 171 7.57 7.66 -16.67
CA ASP A 171 8.54 8.70 -16.32
C ASP A 171 9.96 8.41 -16.87
N GLY A 172 10.12 7.38 -17.70
CA GLY A 172 11.37 7.02 -18.37
C GLY A 172 12.33 6.16 -17.54
N ILE A 173 11.88 5.60 -16.41
CA ILE A 173 12.66 4.69 -15.57
C ILE A 173 12.51 3.27 -16.11
N ALA A 174 13.63 2.58 -16.36
CA ALA A 174 13.60 1.18 -16.79
C ALA A 174 12.98 0.26 -15.72
N ILE A 175 12.38 -0.85 -16.13
CA ILE A 175 11.68 -1.76 -15.18
C ILE A 175 12.63 -2.29 -14.11
N GLU A 176 13.87 -2.68 -14.48
CA GLU A 176 14.89 -3.16 -13.55
C GLU A 176 15.25 -2.11 -12.49
N GLU A 177 15.33 -0.84 -12.92
CA GLU A 177 15.57 0.29 -12.02
C GLU A 177 14.33 0.58 -11.16
N ALA A 178 13.13 0.53 -11.74
CA ALA A 178 11.86 0.72 -11.02
C ALA A 178 11.66 -0.33 -9.92
N MET A 179 12.21 -1.54 -10.06
CA MET A 179 12.19 -2.56 -9.02
C MET A 179 12.96 -2.17 -7.75
N GLU A 180 13.90 -1.22 -7.83
CA GLU A 180 14.60 -0.67 -6.65
C GLU A 180 13.69 0.21 -5.77
N HIS A 181 12.52 0.60 -6.29
CA HIS A 181 11.52 1.43 -5.63
C HIS A 181 10.37 0.62 -5.02
N ILE A 182 10.41 -0.72 -5.12
CA ILE A 182 9.30 -1.58 -4.74
C ILE A 182 9.74 -2.64 -3.74
N VAL A 183 8.91 -2.86 -2.72
CA VAL A 183 8.95 -4.00 -1.79
C VAL A 183 7.59 -4.66 -1.79
N THR A 184 7.54 -5.98 -1.77
CA THR A 184 6.31 -6.72 -1.52
C THR A 184 6.45 -7.61 -0.29
N ILE A 185 5.37 -7.65 0.52
CA ILE A 185 5.27 -8.51 1.69
C ILE A 185 4.15 -9.50 1.43
N GLY A 186 4.51 -10.77 1.35
CA GLY A 186 3.56 -11.84 1.08
C GLY A 186 2.84 -12.28 2.33
N ASP A 187 1.55 -11.98 2.40
CA ASP A 187 0.61 -12.60 3.32
C ASP A 187 -0.47 -13.30 2.48
N PRO A 188 -0.90 -14.53 2.81
CA PRO A 188 -1.92 -15.24 2.02
C PRO A 188 -3.26 -14.53 1.96
N LEU A 189 -3.57 -13.68 2.96
CA LEU A 189 -4.85 -13.01 3.09
C LEU A 189 -4.79 -11.54 2.67
N ASN A 190 -3.68 -10.86 2.94
CA ASN A 190 -3.54 -9.42 2.73
C ASN A 190 -2.12 -9.07 2.28
N PRO A 191 -1.69 -9.53 1.09
CA PRO A 191 -0.38 -9.20 0.57
C PRO A 191 -0.27 -7.70 0.32
N THR A 192 0.90 -7.14 0.57
CA THR A 192 1.11 -5.69 0.63
C THR A 192 2.19 -5.25 -0.35
N LEU A 193 1.89 -4.23 -1.16
CA LEU A 193 2.84 -3.48 -1.95
C LEU A 193 3.30 -2.25 -1.16
N VAL A 194 4.61 -2.05 -1.11
CA VAL A 194 5.23 -0.82 -0.62
C VAL A 194 6.04 -0.20 -1.75
N LEU A 195 5.88 1.08 -1.99
CA LEU A 195 6.66 1.79 -3.00
C LEU A 195 7.14 3.15 -2.48
N LYS A 196 8.21 3.66 -3.07
CA LYS A 196 8.80 4.97 -2.77
C LYS A 196 9.05 5.76 -4.05
N GLN A 197 9.11 7.08 -3.93
CA GLN A 197 9.54 7.96 -5.03
C GLN A 197 11.02 7.79 -5.36
N THR A 198 11.88 7.61 -4.36
CA THR A 198 13.31 7.28 -4.49
C THR A 198 13.55 5.79 -4.26
N PRO A 199 14.64 5.20 -4.74
CA PRO A 199 15.01 3.81 -4.42
C PRO A 199 15.10 3.57 -2.91
N PHE A 200 14.77 2.35 -2.49
CA PHE A 200 14.95 1.95 -1.10
C PHE A 200 16.43 1.99 -0.69
N THR A 201 16.72 2.66 0.41
CA THR A 201 18.05 2.72 0.99
C THR A 201 18.47 1.36 1.55
N GLU A 202 19.77 1.15 1.72
CA GLU A 202 20.30 -0.08 2.32
C GLU A 202 19.78 -0.30 3.75
N GLN A 203 19.54 0.76 4.51
CA GLN A 203 18.98 0.67 5.86
C GLN A 203 17.52 0.18 5.81
N GLU A 204 16.71 0.71 4.91
CA GLU A 204 15.31 0.30 4.72
C GLU A 204 15.23 -1.17 4.24
N ARG A 205 16.07 -1.56 3.29
CA ARG A 205 16.16 -2.96 2.80
C ARG A 205 16.50 -3.93 3.93
N ARG A 206 17.46 -3.59 4.80
CA ARG A 206 17.77 -4.38 5.99
C ARG A 206 16.61 -4.45 6.97
N GLY A 207 15.89 -3.34 7.15
CA GLY A 207 14.69 -3.30 7.99
C GLY A 207 13.61 -4.26 7.48
N PHE A 208 13.30 -4.23 6.18
CA PHE A 208 12.35 -5.16 5.56
C PHE A 208 12.82 -6.61 5.65
N ARG A 209 14.11 -6.88 5.42
CA ARG A 209 14.68 -8.21 5.60
C ARG A 209 14.45 -8.73 7.01
N THR A 210 14.77 -7.94 8.04
CA THR A 210 14.55 -8.32 9.43
C THR A 210 13.08 -8.62 9.72
N ILE A 211 12.16 -7.83 9.17
CA ILE A 211 10.73 -8.06 9.28
C ILE A 211 10.35 -9.42 8.69
N LEU A 212 10.78 -9.70 7.45
CA LEU A 212 10.46 -10.95 6.75
C LEU A 212 11.05 -12.18 7.44
N GLU A 213 12.20 -12.05 8.11
CA GLU A 213 12.83 -13.11 8.87
C GLU A 213 12.13 -13.37 10.22
N THR A 214 11.48 -12.35 10.79
CA THR A 214 10.90 -12.39 12.15
C THR A 214 9.40 -12.68 12.13
N ILE A 215 8.69 -12.16 11.14
CA ILE A 215 7.25 -12.34 10.99
C ILE A 215 7.00 -13.53 10.05
N PRO A 216 6.24 -14.56 10.47
CA PRO A 216 5.93 -15.70 9.60
C PRO A 216 5.07 -15.24 8.41
N THR A 217 5.70 -14.77 7.36
CA THR A 217 5.01 -14.49 6.09
C THR A 217 4.87 -15.80 5.32
N ARG A 218 3.66 -16.32 5.21
CA ARG A 218 3.37 -17.61 4.55
C ARG A 218 3.20 -17.49 3.03
N GLY A 219 3.74 -16.48 2.38
CA GLY A 219 3.48 -16.20 0.97
C GLY A 219 4.72 -16.20 0.09
N GLN A 220 4.60 -16.75 -1.13
CA GLN A 220 5.60 -16.69 -2.20
C GLN A 220 5.61 -15.31 -2.91
N LEU A 221 5.23 -14.23 -2.21
CA LEU A 221 5.06 -12.89 -2.77
C LEU A 221 6.07 -11.89 -2.20
N ASN A 222 7.02 -12.36 -1.39
CA ASN A 222 8.02 -11.49 -0.81
C ASN A 222 9.04 -11.05 -1.87
N PHE A 223 9.32 -9.76 -1.89
CA PHE A 223 10.39 -9.17 -2.67
C PHE A 223 10.96 -7.96 -1.94
N VAL A 224 12.27 -7.90 -1.82
CA VAL A 224 13.02 -6.72 -1.35
C VAL A 224 14.18 -6.51 -2.32
N PRO A 225 14.36 -5.31 -2.91
CA PRO A 225 15.41 -5.06 -3.87
C PRO A 225 16.81 -5.30 -3.31
N GLY A 226 17.73 -5.75 -4.16
CA GLY A 226 19.12 -5.97 -3.82
C GLY A 226 19.41 -7.22 -2.97
N ILE A 227 18.40 -8.04 -2.65
CA ILE A 227 18.57 -9.28 -1.90
C ILE A 227 18.42 -10.47 -2.85
N ARG A 228 19.45 -11.30 -2.93
CA ARG A 228 19.42 -12.50 -3.79
C ARG A 228 18.62 -13.63 -3.16
N PRO A 229 17.88 -14.42 -3.95
CA PRO A 229 17.11 -15.56 -3.44
C PRO A 229 17.90 -16.51 -2.54
N ALA A 230 19.18 -16.73 -2.82
CA ALA A 230 20.07 -17.60 -2.03
C ALA A 230 20.42 -17.04 -0.63
N GLU A 231 20.19 -15.77 -0.37
CA GLU A 231 20.49 -15.13 0.92
C GLU A 231 19.34 -15.29 1.93
N TYR A 232 18.21 -15.81 1.47
CA TYR A 232 17.02 -16.01 2.29
C TYR A 232 16.94 -17.43 2.84
N GLN A 233 17.20 -17.60 4.11
CA GLN A 233 17.08 -18.91 4.75
C GLN A 233 15.67 -19.26 5.21
N ASN A 234 14.82 -18.26 5.49
CA ASN A 234 13.56 -18.44 6.20
C ASN A 234 12.30 -17.93 5.46
N TYR A 235 12.42 -17.33 4.28
CA TYR A 235 11.25 -16.91 3.51
C TYR A 235 11.50 -17.06 2.00
N GLN A 236 10.41 -17.26 1.25
CA GLN A 236 10.48 -17.44 -0.20
C GLN A 236 10.38 -16.09 -0.91
N VAL A 237 11.32 -15.79 -1.77
CA VAL A 237 11.26 -14.66 -2.70
C VAL A 237 10.39 -15.03 -3.88
N ASN A 238 9.57 -14.10 -4.34
CA ASN A 238 8.81 -14.30 -5.56
C ASN A 238 9.76 -14.37 -6.78
N PRO A 239 9.77 -15.48 -7.53
CA PRO A 239 10.71 -15.69 -8.61
C PRO A 239 10.48 -14.75 -9.81
N GLU A 240 9.22 -14.38 -10.08
CA GLU A 240 8.88 -13.46 -11.16
C GLU A 240 9.39 -12.05 -10.86
N LEU A 241 9.18 -11.55 -9.63
CA LEU A 241 9.67 -10.23 -9.21
C LEU A 241 11.21 -10.19 -9.16
N ALA A 242 11.85 -11.29 -8.74
CA ALA A 242 13.30 -11.41 -8.78
C ALA A 242 13.84 -11.38 -10.22
N ALA A 243 13.16 -12.04 -11.16
CA ALA A 243 13.52 -12.02 -12.58
C ALA A 243 13.33 -10.64 -13.21
N MET A 244 12.29 -9.89 -12.80
CA MET A 244 12.09 -8.50 -13.23
C MET A 244 13.22 -7.58 -12.74
N ALA A 245 13.62 -7.73 -11.50
CA ALA A 245 14.74 -6.97 -10.92
C ALA A 245 16.11 -7.32 -11.56
N ALA A 246 16.24 -8.53 -12.12
CA ALA A 246 17.41 -8.95 -12.87
C ALA A 246 17.39 -8.52 -14.36
N GLY A 247 16.28 -7.95 -14.84
CA GLY A 247 16.09 -7.65 -16.26
C GLY A 247 15.74 -8.86 -17.14
N ASP A 248 15.49 -10.02 -16.54
CA ASP A 248 15.16 -11.26 -17.25
C ASP A 248 13.67 -11.40 -17.57
N LEU A 249 12.83 -10.52 -17.01
CA LEU A 249 11.38 -10.51 -17.19
C LEU A 249 10.84 -9.08 -17.25
N ASP A 250 9.99 -8.81 -18.23
CA ASP A 250 9.25 -7.55 -18.36
C ASP A 250 7.79 -7.68 -17.90
N LEU A 251 7.01 -6.57 -18.01
CA LEU A 251 5.60 -6.54 -17.63
C LEU A 251 4.73 -7.52 -18.45
N GLN A 252 5.06 -7.74 -19.73
CA GLN A 252 4.32 -8.69 -20.57
C GLN A 252 4.63 -10.11 -20.15
N GLY A 253 5.89 -10.41 -19.86
CA GLY A 253 6.32 -11.70 -19.35
C GLY A 253 5.72 -12.03 -17.98
N LEU A 254 5.56 -11.03 -17.08
CA LEU A 254 4.86 -11.21 -15.81
C LEU A 254 3.39 -11.62 -16.05
N ALA A 255 2.68 -10.88 -16.91
CA ALA A 255 1.28 -11.17 -17.25
C ALA A 255 1.12 -12.56 -17.90
N ALA A 256 2.05 -12.95 -18.78
CA ALA A 256 2.01 -14.26 -19.45
C ALA A 256 2.27 -15.46 -18.52
N ARG A 257 2.90 -15.24 -17.36
CA ARG A 257 3.21 -16.31 -16.37
C ARG A 257 2.20 -16.41 -15.24
N ALA A 258 1.34 -15.39 -15.07
CA ALA A 258 0.31 -15.39 -14.06
C ALA A 258 -0.88 -16.28 -14.48
N ASP A 259 -1.56 -16.85 -13.47
CA ASP A 259 -2.77 -17.68 -13.68
C ASP A 259 -3.99 -16.85 -14.13
N GLU A 260 -3.97 -15.56 -13.86
CA GLU A 260 -4.99 -14.57 -14.21
C GLU A 260 -4.33 -13.37 -14.87
N ASP A 261 -5.10 -12.51 -15.55
CA ASP A 261 -4.59 -11.28 -16.14
C ASP A 261 -4.13 -10.29 -15.06
N VAL A 262 -2.83 -10.11 -14.93
CA VAL A 262 -2.19 -9.13 -14.04
C VAL A 262 -1.56 -7.96 -14.81
N SER A 263 -1.95 -7.77 -16.07
CA SER A 263 -1.48 -6.65 -16.88
C SER A 263 -1.84 -5.31 -16.22
N TRP A 264 -1.02 -4.30 -16.49
CA TRP A 264 -1.33 -2.94 -16.07
C TRP A 264 -2.59 -2.41 -16.76
N ILE A 265 -3.29 -1.51 -16.08
CA ILE A 265 -4.52 -0.85 -16.56
C ILE A 265 -4.33 0.68 -16.57
N SER A 266 -5.10 1.35 -17.42
CA SER A 266 -5.09 2.80 -17.59
C SER A 266 -6.46 3.42 -17.34
N ASP A 267 -6.51 4.75 -17.30
CA ASP A 267 -7.77 5.49 -17.19
C ASP A 267 -8.71 5.27 -18.41
N ASN A 268 -8.17 4.79 -19.53
CA ASN A 268 -8.98 4.41 -20.68
C ASN A 268 -9.59 3.01 -20.59
N SER A 269 -9.11 2.18 -19.65
CA SER A 269 -9.59 0.82 -19.37
C SER A 269 -9.39 0.48 -17.90
N PRO A 270 -10.17 1.09 -16.98
CA PRO A 270 -9.90 1.04 -15.53
C PRO A 270 -10.52 -0.18 -14.84
N PHE A 271 -10.45 -1.36 -15.46
CA PHE A 271 -11.09 -2.58 -14.96
C PHE A 271 -10.13 -3.41 -14.09
N PHE A 272 -9.82 -2.90 -12.90
CA PHE A 272 -8.82 -3.49 -12.01
C PHE A 272 -9.16 -4.93 -11.59
N TYR A 273 -10.42 -5.27 -11.38
CA TYR A 273 -10.86 -6.58 -10.94
C TYR A 273 -11.20 -7.56 -12.08
N GLN A 274 -11.05 -7.17 -13.32
CA GLN A 274 -11.13 -8.07 -14.46
C GLN A 274 -9.80 -8.83 -14.59
N LEU A 275 -9.73 -9.99 -13.91
CA LEU A 275 -8.54 -10.84 -13.86
C LEU A 275 -8.68 -12.11 -14.71
N SER A 276 -9.74 -12.24 -15.50
CA SER A 276 -10.05 -13.38 -16.38
C SER A 276 -10.21 -12.93 -17.82
#